data_ed54c03dba845e7b266ff32bb4e6e916
#
_entry.id   ed54c03dba845e7b266ff32bb4e6e916
#
_cell.length_a   1.000
_cell.length_b   1.000
_cell.length_c   1.000
_cell.angle_alpha   90.00
_cell.angle_beta   90.00
_cell.angle_gamma   90.00
#
_symmetry.space_group_name_H-M   'P 1'
#
loop_
_entity.id
_entity.type
_entity.pdbx_description
1 polymer ?
#
loop_
_entity_poly.entity_id
_entity_poly.type
_entity_poly.pdbx_seq_one_letter_code
_entity_poly.pdbx_strand_id
1 'polypeptide(L)'
;MESKQYQVLLENVDKIHTTELGIKRIQKNAHLLENDDAISWCKALVMNPKADIVRRGKNWYVTLFPYEVTINAYSYTIITVHSIKASK
;
A
#
# COMPACT_ATOMS: atom_id res chain seq x y z
N MET A 1 -21.41 -0.89 11.16
CA MET A 1 -20.72 -1.27 10.81
C MET A 1 -19.45 -0.82 10.58
N GLU A 2 -18.67 -1.10 11.10
CA GLU A 2 -17.40 -0.68 11.18
C GLU A 2 -16.63 -0.89 9.97
N SER A 3 -17.02 -1.67 9.19
CA SER A 3 -16.22 -2.10 8.14
C SER A 3 -16.15 -1.22 6.95
N LYS A 4 -16.62 -0.01 7.03
CA LYS A 4 -16.57 0.87 5.90
C LYS A 4 -15.27 1.64 5.75
N GLN A 5 -14.34 1.46 6.63
CA GLN A 5 -13.12 2.25 6.56
C GLN A 5 -12.31 1.97 5.31
N TYR A 6 -12.29 0.74 4.85
CA TYR A 6 -11.53 0.44 3.64
C TYR A 6 -12.12 1.15 2.42
N GLN A 7 -13.41 1.46 2.44
CA GLN A 7 -14.01 2.19 1.33
C GLN A 7 -13.46 3.60 1.22
N VAL A 8 -13.13 4.22 2.35
CA VAL A 8 -12.53 5.54 2.33
C VAL A 8 -11.21 5.51 1.58
N LEU A 9 -10.40 4.49 1.82
CA LEU A 9 -9.15 4.37 1.11
C LEU A 9 -9.38 4.15 -0.39
N LEU A 10 -10.31 3.29 -0.73
CA LEU A 10 -10.59 3.00 -2.13
C LEU A 10 -11.11 4.22 -2.88
N GLU A 11 -11.93 5.02 -2.22
CA GLU A 11 -12.47 6.21 -2.83
C GLU A 11 -11.42 7.29 -3.02
N ASN A 12 -10.32 7.21 -2.30
CA ASN A 12 -9.26 8.21 -2.36
C ASN A 12 -7.96 7.63 -2.91
N VAL A 13 -8.05 6.55 -3.66
CA VAL A 13 -6.86 5.86 -4.14
C VAL A 13 -6.00 6.78 -5.01
N ASP A 14 -6.60 7.72 -5.69
CA ASP A 14 -5.82 8.63 -6.53
C ASP A 14 -5.02 9.64 -5.71
N LYS A 15 -5.23 9.72 -4.41
CA LYS A 15 -4.44 10.58 -3.55
C LYS A 15 -3.19 9.89 -3.03
N ILE A 16 -3.07 8.61 -3.26
CA ILE A 16 -1.90 7.86 -2.77
C ILE A 16 -0.64 8.36 -3.46
N HIS A 17 0.37 8.64 -2.67
CA HIS A 17 1.63 9.17 -3.18
C HIS A 17 2.76 8.82 -2.23
N THR A 18 3.97 9.18 -2.62
CA THR A 18 5.12 9.02 -1.75
C THR A 18 6.22 9.98 -2.23
N THR A 19 7.36 9.98 -1.53
CA THR A 19 8.49 10.81 -1.90
C THR A 19 9.39 10.05 -2.88
N GLU A 20 10.40 10.74 -3.40
CA GLU A 20 11.36 10.10 -4.29
C GLU A 20 12.10 8.98 -3.60
N LEU A 21 12.47 9.17 -2.34
CA LEU A 21 13.09 8.10 -1.58
C LEU A 21 12.13 6.96 -1.38
N GLY A 22 10.86 7.28 -1.16
CA GLY A 22 9.83 6.27 -1.01
C GLY A 22 9.69 5.42 -2.25
N ILE A 23 9.76 6.06 -3.43
CA ILE A 23 9.68 5.32 -4.69
C ILE A 23 10.80 4.31 -4.78
N LYS A 24 12.02 4.73 -4.44
CA LYS A 24 13.16 3.82 -4.53
C LYS A 24 13.03 2.67 -3.53
N ARG A 25 12.52 2.94 -2.35
CA ARG A 25 12.31 1.88 -1.37
C ARG A 25 11.27 0.89 -1.83
N ILE A 26 10.19 1.39 -2.44
CA ILE A 26 9.15 0.52 -2.95
C ILE A 26 9.73 -0.37 -4.06
N GLN A 27 10.47 0.22 -4.97
CA GLN A 27 11.05 -0.54 -6.06
C GLN A 27 11.97 -1.64 -5.54
N LYS A 28 12.76 -1.32 -4.52
CA LYS A 28 13.66 -2.30 -3.96
C LYS A 28 12.89 -3.39 -3.23
N ASN A 29 11.96 -3.02 -2.39
CA ASN A 29 11.27 -3.98 -1.53
C ASN A 29 10.27 -4.84 -2.30
N ALA A 30 9.70 -4.30 -3.36
CA ALA A 30 8.76 -5.05 -4.19
C ALA A 30 9.43 -5.68 -5.41
N HIS A 31 10.76 -5.56 -5.51
CA HIS A 31 11.52 -6.14 -6.61
C HIS A 31 11.07 -5.60 -7.96
N LEU A 32 10.79 -4.31 -8.03
CA LEU A 32 10.40 -3.66 -9.27
C LEU A 32 11.63 -3.17 -10.02
N LEU A 33 11.47 -2.98 -11.31
CA LEU A 33 12.53 -2.42 -12.11
C LEU A 33 12.57 -0.90 -11.94
N GLU A 34 13.68 -0.31 -12.32
CA GLU A 34 13.89 1.10 -12.12
C GLU A 34 12.86 1.98 -12.78
N ASN A 35 12.35 1.59 -13.91
CA ASN A 35 11.35 2.37 -14.61
C ASN A 35 9.92 1.91 -14.35
N ASP A 36 9.72 0.98 -13.43
CA ASP A 36 8.36 0.62 -13.04
C ASP A 36 7.76 1.73 -12.19
N ASP A 37 6.48 1.99 -12.40
CA ASP A 37 5.79 3.02 -11.64
C ASP A 37 5.38 2.45 -10.27
N ALA A 38 6.16 2.81 -9.26
CA ALA A 38 5.96 2.26 -7.92
C ALA A 38 4.61 2.67 -7.35
N ILE A 39 4.17 3.90 -7.62
CA ILE A 39 2.91 4.37 -7.08
C ILE A 39 1.75 3.63 -7.74
N SER A 40 1.80 3.44 -9.05
CA SER A 40 0.76 2.67 -9.74
C SER A 40 0.73 1.24 -9.25
N TRP A 41 1.88 0.66 -8.97
CA TRP A 41 1.94 -0.69 -8.43
C TRP A 41 1.22 -0.77 -7.08
N CYS A 42 1.46 0.21 -6.21
CA CYS A 42 0.80 0.24 -4.92
C CYS A 42 -0.70 0.46 -5.05
N LYS A 43 -1.11 1.35 -5.97
CA LYS A 43 -2.53 1.58 -6.18
C LYS A 43 -3.23 0.34 -6.68
N ALA A 44 -2.59 -0.38 -7.59
CA ALA A 44 -3.17 -1.62 -8.11
C ALA A 44 -3.32 -2.66 -7.02
N LEU A 45 -2.34 -2.70 -6.11
CA LEU A 45 -2.40 -3.63 -4.99
C LEU A 45 -3.56 -3.28 -4.07
N VAL A 46 -3.73 -1.99 -3.77
CA VAL A 46 -4.82 -1.54 -2.91
C VAL A 46 -6.17 -1.85 -3.54
N MET A 47 -6.28 -1.74 -4.86
CA MET A 47 -7.54 -1.96 -5.55
C MET A 47 -7.82 -3.40 -5.85
N ASN A 48 -6.90 -4.30 -5.58
CA ASN A 48 -7.11 -5.71 -5.84
C ASN A 48 -8.21 -6.23 -4.93
N PRO A 49 -9.23 -6.91 -5.45
CA PRO A 49 -10.32 -7.36 -4.60
C PRO A 49 -9.92 -8.38 -3.56
N LYS A 50 -8.73 -8.97 -3.71
CA LYS A 50 -8.24 -9.92 -2.71
C LYS A 50 -7.39 -9.25 -1.64
N ALA A 51 -7.13 -7.96 -1.76
CA ALA A 51 -6.33 -7.26 -0.76
C ALA A 51 -7.12 -7.13 0.53
N ASP A 52 -6.42 -7.30 1.63
CA ASP A 52 -7.02 -7.16 2.95
C ASP A 52 -6.62 -5.79 3.49
N ILE A 53 -7.58 -4.92 3.74
CA ILE A 53 -7.33 -3.56 4.17
C ILE A 53 -7.79 -3.40 5.60
N VAL A 54 -6.86 -3.05 6.48
CA VAL A 54 -7.16 -2.87 7.90
C VAL A 54 -6.66 -1.49 8.32
N ARG A 55 -7.50 -0.76 9.02
CA ARG A 55 -7.09 0.53 9.59
C ARG A 55 -6.67 0.32 11.03
N ARG A 56 -5.48 0.82 11.37
CA ARG A 56 -5.03 0.81 12.74
C ARG A 56 -4.38 2.13 13.06
N GLY A 57 -4.89 2.82 14.04
CA GLY A 57 -4.33 4.10 14.43
C GLY A 57 -4.34 5.07 13.26
N LYS A 58 -3.18 5.54 12.85
CA LYS A 58 -3.07 6.53 11.80
C LYS A 58 -2.85 5.95 10.43
N ASN A 59 -2.80 4.64 10.30
CA ASN A 59 -2.40 4.02 9.04
C ASN A 59 -3.38 2.98 8.57
N TRP A 60 -3.39 2.78 7.26
CA TRP A 60 -3.99 1.58 6.69
C TRP A 60 -2.89 0.59 6.40
N TYR A 61 -3.18 -0.68 6.65
CA TYR A 61 -2.29 -1.79 6.33
C TYR A 61 -2.99 -2.62 5.27
N VAL A 62 -2.43 -2.64 4.08
CA VAL A 62 -3.02 -3.32 2.93
C VAL A 62 -2.16 -4.53 2.61
N THR A 63 -2.74 -5.70 2.80
CA THR A 63 -2.01 -6.94 2.62
C THR A 63 -2.52 -7.69 1.41
N LEU A 64 -1.62 -8.00 0.50
CA LEU A 64 -1.89 -8.88 -0.62
C LEU A 64 -0.64 -9.73 -0.76
N PHE A 65 -0.72 -10.92 -0.17
CA PHE A 65 0.46 -11.78 -0.10
C PHE A 65 1.17 -11.86 -1.43
N PRO A 66 2.46 -11.69 -1.47
CA PRO A 66 3.39 -11.65 -0.34
C PRO A 66 3.81 -10.25 0.08
N TYR A 67 2.98 -9.25 -0.15
CA TYR A 67 3.35 -7.88 0.17
C TYR A 67 2.39 -7.24 1.14
N GLU A 68 2.91 -6.29 1.91
CA GLU A 68 2.08 -5.44 2.75
C GLU A 68 2.49 -3.99 2.51
N VAL A 69 1.52 -3.14 2.26
CA VAL A 69 1.73 -1.71 2.04
C VAL A 69 1.12 -0.96 3.21
N THR A 70 1.88 -0.05 3.80
CA THR A 70 1.38 0.81 4.88
C THR A 70 1.20 2.21 4.34
N ILE A 71 0.01 2.78 4.52
CA ILE A 71 -0.34 4.09 3.98
C ILE A 71 -0.88 4.94 5.12
N ASN A 72 -0.35 6.16 5.26
CA ASN A 72 -0.85 7.08 6.28
C ASN A 72 -2.28 7.48 5.94
N ALA A 73 -3.18 7.40 6.93
CA ALA A 73 -4.60 7.60 6.70
C ALA A 73 -4.97 9.07 6.50
N TYR A 74 -4.11 9.98 6.93
CA TYR A 74 -4.43 11.39 6.80
C TYR A 74 -3.83 12.01 5.56
N SER A 75 -2.63 11.62 5.21
CA SER A 75 -1.94 12.23 4.07
C SER A 75 -1.94 11.35 2.83
N TYR A 76 -2.33 10.09 2.96
CA TYR A 76 -2.29 9.11 1.86
C TYR A 76 -0.87 8.87 1.36
N THR A 77 0.11 9.11 2.23
CA THR A 77 1.51 8.84 1.89
C THR A 77 1.82 7.38 2.14
N ILE A 78 2.43 6.73 1.16
CA ILE A 78 2.90 5.37 1.34
C ILE A 78 4.09 5.43 2.29
N ILE A 79 3.96 4.78 3.44
CA ILE A 79 5.02 4.81 4.44
C ILE A 79 6.04 3.73 4.15
N THR A 80 5.58 2.52 3.87
CA THR A 80 6.51 1.44 3.58
C THR A 80 5.79 0.34 2.81
N VAL A 81 6.58 -0.43 2.10
CA VAL A 81 6.14 -1.65 1.43
C VAL A 81 7.15 -2.71 1.83
N HIS A 82 6.69 -3.85 2.29
CA HIS A 82 7.62 -4.92 2.56
C HIS A 82 7.02 -6.26 2.17
N SER A 83 7.89 -7.24 2.01
CA SER A 83 7.42 -8.57 1.67
C SER A 83 7.18 -9.34 2.96
N ILE A 84 6.12 -10.14 2.94
CA ILE A 84 5.76 -10.96 4.08
C ILE A 84 6.27 -12.37 3.80
N LYS A 85 7.08 -12.91 4.68
CA LYS A 85 7.57 -14.24 4.47
C LYS A 85 6.56 -15.25 4.96
N ALA A 86 6.37 -16.29 4.21
CA ALA A 86 5.52 -17.36 4.65
C ALA A 86 6.19 -18.03 5.80
N SER A 87 5.48 -18.23 6.84
CA SER A 87 6.07 -18.88 7.94
C SER A 87 6.10 -20.31 7.69
N LYS A 88 6.82 -20.93 8.03
CA LYS A 88 6.89 -22.18 7.77
C LYS A 88 6.89 -22.87 8.49
#